data_f3107bf336b7369e35123f16815b6f00
#
_entry.id   f3107bf336b7369e35123f16815b6f00
#
_cell.length_a   1.000
_cell.length_b   1.000
_cell.length_c   1.000
_cell.angle_alpha   90.00
_cell.angle_beta   90.00
_cell.angle_gamma   90.00
#
_symmetry.space_group_name_H-M   'P 1'
#
loop_
_entity.id
_entity.type
_entity.pdbx_description
1 polymer ?
#
loop_
_entity_poly.entity_id
_entity_poly.type
_entity_poly.pdbx_seq_one_letter_code
_entity_poly.pdbx_strand_id
1 'polypeptide(L)'
;MKYSLEETKVLESRMSADGQSIRRRRAAPDGTRFTTYERIEKPQIIVLKSHGGRENFDRDKLKNSITRSIGKFVSDLQIEEIINGVENRLLSDSGKSNKVSSHQIGETVLEILFEMNKVAYIRFASVFNGFQTVEDFEEILEKTRKKWK
;
A
#
# COMPACT_ATOMS: atom_id res chain seq x y z
N MET A 1 24.67 -3.01 -5.33
CA MET A 1 24.98 -2.08 -6.45
C MET A 1 26.49 -1.88 -6.56
N LYS A 2 27.01 -1.82 -7.77
CA LYS A 2 28.46 -1.67 -8.01
C LYS A 2 28.95 -0.24 -7.73
N TYR A 3 28.05 0.75 -7.78
CA TYR A 3 28.37 2.17 -7.62
C TYR A 3 27.55 2.77 -6.48
N SER A 4 28.13 3.77 -5.78
CA SER A 4 27.38 4.55 -4.80
C SER A 4 26.45 5.55 -5.49
N LEU A 5 25.44 6.06 -4.80
CA LEU A 5 24.53 7.06 -5.37
C LEU A 5 25.27 8.36 -5.75
N GLU A 6 26.33 8.70 -5.02
CA GLU A 6 27.15 9.89 -5.29
C GLU A 6 27.87 9.82 -6.63
N GLU A 7 28.21 8.61 -7.10
CA GLU A 7 28.88 8.39 -8.37
C GLU A 7 27.91 8.44 -9.57
N THR A 8 26.61 8.52 -9.32
CA THR A 8 25.59 8.50 -10.37
C THR A 8 25.09 9.90 -10.68
N LYS A 9 24.65 10.10 -11.93
CA LYS A 9 24.05 11.37 -12.38
C LYS A 9 22.53 11.26 -12.46
N VAL A 10 21.84 12.30 -11.98
CA VAL A 10 20.38 12.41 -12.14
C VAL A 10 20.10 12.92 -13.55
N LEU A 11 19.35 12.15 -14.33
CA LEU A 11 18.93 12.51 -15.69
C LEU A 11 17.60 13.27 -15.66
N GLU A 12 16.69 12.87 -14.78
CA GLU A 12 15.35 13.42 -14.68
C GLU A 12 14.83 13.28 -13.25
N SER A 13 14.08 14.28 -12.80
CA SER A 13 13.37 14.24 -11.51
C SER A 13 11.91 14.64 -11.75
N ARG A 14 10.98 13.84 -11.19
CA ARG A 14 9.54 14.13 -11.23
C ARG A 14 8.92 13.87 -9.88
N MET A 15 8.03 14.76 -9.47
CA MET A 15 7.20 14.52 -8.29
C MET A 15 6.14 13.47 -8.61
N SER A 16 5.85 12.59 -7.65
CA SER A 16 4.72 11.66 -7.76
C SER A 16 3.39 12.42 -7.79
N ALA A 17 2.35 11.78 -8.34
CA ALA A 17 1.02 12.40 -8.46
C ALA A 17 0.44 12.82 -7.10
N ASP A 18 0.75 12.07 -6.03
CA ASP A 18 0.31 12.35 -4.67
C ASP A 18 1.19 13.38 -3.93
N GLY A 19 2.26 13.86 -4.56
CA GLY A 19 3.19 14.82 -3.94
C GLY A 19 4.03 14.26 -2.79
N GLN A 20 4.03 12.95 -2.56
CA GLN A 20 4.66 12.30 -1.40
C GLN A 20 6.06 11.75 -1.69
N SER A 21 6.46 11.69 -2.95
CA SER A 21 7.77 11.17 -3.34
C SER A 21 8.31 11.86 -4.58
N ILE A 22 9.64 11.79 -4.73
CA ILE A 22 10.32 12.25 -5.94
C ILE A 22 10.91 11.03 -6.64
N ARG A 23 10.52 10.82 -7.89
CA ARG A 23 11.08 9.80 -8.75
C ARG A 23 12.27 10.40 -9.50
N ARG A 24 13.43 9.74 -9.42
CA ARG A 24 14.63 10.17 -10.16
C ARG A 24 15.12 9.07 -11.09
N ARG A 25 15.31 9.43 -12.35
CA ARG A 25 16.01 8.58 -13.31
C ARG A 25 17.50 8.89 -13.22
N ARG A 26 18.32 7.87 -13.02
CA ARG A 26 19.76 8.01 -12.83
C ARG A 26 20.55 7.21 -13.83
N ALA A 27 21.80 7.63 -14.09
CA ALA A 27 22.77 6.89 -14.88
C ALA A 27 24.03 6.65 -14.05
N ALA A 28 24.47 5.41 -14.01
CA ALA A 28 25.76 5.02 -13.42
C ALA A 28 26.93 5.35 -14.36
N PRO A 29 28.18 5.37 -13.85
CA PRO A 29 29.35 5.64 -14.71
C PRO A 29 29.52 4.68 -15.89
N ASP A 30 29.03 3.46 -15.78
CA ASP A 30 29.07 2.46 -16.84
C ASP A 30 27.91 2.60 -17.87
N GLY A 31 27.08 3.63 -17.73
CA GLY A 31 25.93 3.88 -18.60
C GLY A 31 24.64 3.17 -18.19
N THR A 32 24.68 2.32 -17.19
CA THR A 32 23.48 1.64 -16.68
C THR A 32 22.47 2.67 -16.14
N ARG A 33 21.22 2.55 -16.55
CA ARG A 33 20.16 3.46 -16.11
C ARG A 33 19.24 2.74 -15.13
N PHE A 34 18.90 3.44 -14.05
CA PHE A 34 17.99 2.92 -13.01
C PHE A 34 17.16 4.04 -12.41
N THR A 35 16.13 3.68 -11.66
CA THR A 35 15.22 4.63 -11.02
C THR A 35 15.37 4.55 -9.51
N THR A 36 15.41 5.73 -8.86
CA THR A 36 15.34 5.84 -7.41
C THR A 36 14.14 6.67 -7.02
N TYR A 37 13.68 6.47 -5.77
CA TYR A 37 12.64 7.27 -5.16
C TYR A 37 13.15 7.89 -3.89
N GLU A 38 12.88 9.17 -3.73
CA GLU A 38 13.08 9.90 -2.48
C GLU A 38 11.73 10.07 -1.81
N ARG A 39 11.63 9.67 -0.54
CA ARG A 39 10.40 9.76 0.26
C ARG A 39 10.71 10.41 1.59
N ILE A 40 9.70 11.06 2.17
CA ILE A 40 9.80 11.58 3.53
C ILE A 40 9.93 10.39 4.47
N GLU A 41 10.95 10.41 5.32
CA GLU A 41 11.11 9.41 6.36
C GLU A 41 9.97 9.55 7.38
N LYS A 42 9.23 8.47 7.56
CA LYS A 42 8.11 8.41 8.51
C LYS A 42 8.51 7.62 9.75
N PRO A 43 7.87 7.91 10.91
CA PRO A 43 8.07 7.08 12.08
C PRO A 43 7.80 5.60 11.77
N GLN A 44 8.58 4.72 12.38
CA GLN A 44 8.44 3.28 12.18
C GLN A 44 7.12 2.80 12.77
N ILE A 45 6.31 2.12 11.96
CA ILE A 45 5.08 1.49 12.40
C ILE A 45 5.39 0.05 12.82
N ILE A 46 4.92 -0.35 13.99
CA ILE A 46 5.06 -1.71 14.52
C ILE A 46 3.73 -2.44 14.36
N VAL A 47 3.76 -3.59 13.69
CA VAL A 47 2.59 -4.43 13.46
C VAL A 47 2.50 -5.50 14.52
N LEU A 48 1.35 -5.55 15.21
CA LEU A 48 1.05 -6.59 16.19
C LEU A 48 0.30 -7.73 15.50
N LYS A 49 0.89 -8.92 15.54
CA LYS A 49 0.29 -10.12 14.95
C LYS A 49 -0.73 -10.74 15.89
N SER A 50 -1.74 -11.44 15.34
CA SER A 50 -2.78 -12.11 16.11
C SER A 50 -2.25 -13.18 17.09
N HIS A 51 -1.09 -13.78 16.78
CA HIS A 51 -0.43 -14.78 17.65
C HIS A 51 0.51 -14.16 18.70
N GLY A 52 0.52 -12.82 18.85
CA GLY A 52 1.32 -12.11 19.84
C GLY A 52 2.71 -11.65 19.37
N GLY A 53 3.11 -11.98 18.15
CA GLY A 53 4.37 -11.53 17.56
C GLY A 53 4.31 -10.07 17.15
N ARG A 54 5.48 -9.45 17.01
CA ARG A 54 5.65 -8.08 16.55
C ARG A 54 6.60 -8.06 15.35
N GLU A 55 6.30 -7.22 14.37
CA GLU A 55 7.21 -6.97 13.25
C GLU A 55 7.10 -5.51 12.80
N ASN A 56 8.12 -5.01 12.10
CA ASN A 56 8.05 -3.70 11.49
C ASN A 56 7.11 -3.73 10.29
N PHE A 57 6.39 -2.63 10.08
CA PHE A 57 5.57 -2.46 8.88
C PHE A 57 6.47 -2.53 7.64
N ASP A 58 6.13 -3.39 6.70
CA ASP A 58 6.88 -3.64 5.48
C ASP A 58 6.01 -3.30 4.26
N ARG A 59 6.39 -2.23 3.56
CA ARG A 59 5.68 -1.77 2.36
C ARG A 59 5.62 -2.84 1.27
N ASP A 60 6.73 -3.57 1.07
CA ASP A 60 6.80 -4.60 0.02
C ASP A 60 5.89 -5.79 0.34
N LYS A 61 5.79 -6.15 1.59
CA LYS A 61 4.85 -7.18 2.07
C LYS A 61 3.40 -6.81 1.78
N LEU A 62 3.04 -5.56 2.09
CA LEU A 62 1.70 -5.05 1.80
C LEU A 62 1.46 -4.97 0.29
N LYS A 63 2.42 -4.46 -0.47
CA LYS A 63 2.36 -4.40 -1.93
C LYS A 63 2.12 -5.77 -2.55
N ASN A 64 2.86 -6.78 -2.12
CA ASN A 64 2.71 -8.16 -2.60
C ASN A 64 1.33 -8.72 -2.27
N SER A 65 0.83 -8.46 -1.08
CA SER A 65 -0.52 -8.88 -0.66
C SER A 65 -1.61 -8.26 -1.54
N ILE A 66 -1.53 -6.95 -1.76
CA ILE A 66 -2.47 -6.21 -2.60
C ILE A 66 -2.39 -6.71 -4.05
N THR A 67 -1.19 -6.85 -4.60
CA THR A 67 -0.97 -7.32 -5.97
C THR A 67 -1.57 -8.71 -6.19
N ARG A 68 -1.38 -9.62 -5.25
CA ARG A 68 -1.96 -10.98 -5.35
C ARG A 68 -3.48 -10.97 -5.30
N SER A 69 -4.06 -10.10 -4.49
CA SER A 69 -5.51 -10.05 -4.31
C SER A 69 -6.23 -9.32 -5.44
N ILE A 70 -5.71 -8.19 -5.88
CA ILE A 70 -6.42 -7.25 -6.76
C ILE A 70 -5.56 -6.64 -7.88
N GLY A 71 -4.36 -7.16 -8.12
CA GLY A 71 -3.41 -6.56 -9.08
C GLY A 71 -3.91 -6.47 -10.53
N LYS A 72 -4.96 -7.23 -10.89
CA LYS A 72 -5.62 -7.15 -12.20
C LYS A 72 -6.66 -6.02 -12.31
N PHE A 73 -7.05 -5.44 -11.18
CA PHE A 73 -8.13 -4.45 -11.11
C PHE A 73 -7.64 -3.04 -10.79
N VAL A 74 -6.37 -2.91 -10.42
CA VAL A 74 -5.74 -1.63 -10.10
C VAL A 74 -4.38 -1.54 -10.76
N SER A 75 -3.97 -0.33 -11.14
CA SER A 75 -2.65 -0.09 -11.71
C SER A 75 -1.56 -0.08 -10.62
N ASP A 76 -0.29 -0.20 -11.04
CA ASP A 76 0.84 -0.08 -10.12
C ASP A 76 0.85 1.27 -9.41
N LEU A 77 0.48 2.34 -10.10
CA LEU A 77 0.36 3.67 -9.50
C LEU A 77 -0.72 3.71 -8.43
N GLN A 78 -1.87 3.09 -8.69
CA GLN A 78 -2.95 2.99 -7.71
C GLN A 78 -2.54 2.17 -6.49
N ILE A 79 -1.75 1.11 -6.68
CA ILE A 79 -1.20 0.32 -5.57
C ILE A 79 -0.30 1.20 -4.68
N GLU A 80 0.58 2.02 -5.28
CA GLU A 80 1.42 2.96 -4.52
C GLU A 80 0.57 3.99 -3.76
N GLU A 81 -0.49 4.50 -4.37
CA GLU A 81 -1.43 5.41 -3.72
C GLU A 81 -2.13 4.75 -2.53
N ILE A 82 -2.53 3.49 -2.66
CA ILE A 82 -3.13 2.72 -1.57
C ILE A 82 -2.15 2.58 -0.41
N ILE A 83 -0.91 2.19 -0.70
CA ILE A 83 0.13 1.99 0.33
C ILE A 83 0.42 3.31 1.06
N ASN A 84 0.59 4.41 0.33
CA ASN A 84 0.80 5.73 0.91
C ASN A 84 -0.38 6.15 1.79
N GLY A 85 -1.60 5.92 1.34
CA GLY A 85 -2.81 6.19 2.09
C GLY A 85 -2.91 5.37 3.37
N VAL A 86 -2.55 4.10 3.30
CA VAL A 86 -2.51 3.21 4.47
C VAL A 86 -1.52 3.73 5.50
N GLU A 87 -0.28 4.02 5.12
CA GLU A 87 0.73 4.55 6.03
C GLU A 87 0.28 5.85 6.70
N ASN A 88 -0.26 6.78 5.94
CA ASN A 88 -0.71 8.06 6.47
C ASN A 88 -1.85 7.88 7.48
N ARG A 89 -2.83 7.04 7.19
CA ARG A 89 -3.94 6.76 8.10
C ARG A 89 -3.48 6.04 9.36
N LEU A 90 -2.60 5.04 9.23
CA LEU A 90 -2.07 4.31 10.38
C LEU A 90 -1.28 5.22 11.32
N LEU A 91 -0.46 6.12 10.79
CA LEU A 91 0.31 7.07 11.59
C LEU A 91 -0.59 8.08 12.30
N SER A 92 -1.68 8.52 11.65
CA SER A 92 -2.66 9.43 12.25
C SER A 92 -3.47 8.74 13.36
N ASP A 93 -3.89 7.50 13.12
CA ASP A 93 -4.78 6.76 14.02
C ASP A 93 -4.05 6.13 15.21
N SER A 94 -2.78 5.74 15.04
CA SER A 94 -2.00 5.07 16.09
C SER A 94 -1.52 6.02 17.19
N GLY A 95 -1.62 7.34 16.97
CA GLY A 95 -1.15 8.33 17.94
C GLY A 95 0.35 8.21 18.21
N LYS A 96 0.75 8.32 19.49
CA LYS A 96 2.16 8.27 19.89
C LYS A 96 2.76 6.87 19.94
N SER A 97 1.93 5.82 19.94
CA SER A 97 2.41 4.44 20.12
C SER A 97 3.03 3.83 18.87
N ASN A 98 2.63 4.28 17.68
CA ASN A 98 2.97 3.72 16.37
C ASN A 98 2.71 2.20 16.25
N LYS A 99 1.86 1.65 17.11
CA LYS A 99 1.49 0.23 17.13
C LYS A 99 0.13 0.03 16.49
N VAL A 100 0.04 -0.88 15.53
CA VAL A 100 -1.21 -1.22 14.84
C VAL A 100 -1.33 -2.73 14.74
N SER A 101 -2.56 -3.25 14.67
CA SER A 101 -2.79 -4.66 14.42
C SER A 101 -2.75 -4.94 12.91
N SER A 102 -2.44 -6.17 12.54
CA SER A 102 -2.53 -6.60 11.14
C SER A 102 -3.96 -6.48 10.60
N HIS A 103 -4.95 -6.67 11.46
CA HIS A 103 -6.37 -6.48 11.13
C HIS A 103 -6.68 -5.02 10.76
N GLN A 104 -6.17 -4.05 11.53
CA GLN A 104 -6.34 -2.62 11.24
C GLN A 104 -5.75 -2.22 9.89
N ILE A 105 -4.62 -2.83 9.50
CA ILE A 105 -4.03 -2.60 8.18
C ILE A 105 -4.99 -3.03 7.08
N GLY A 106 -5.53 -4.24 7.17
CA GLY A 106 -6.50 -4.77 6.21
C GLY A 106 -7.77 -3.92 6.13
N GLU A 107 -8.30 -3.49 7.25
CA GLU A 107 -9.47 -2.60 7.29
C GLU A 107 -9.19 -1.24 6.64
N THR A 108 -8.00 -0.70 6.87
CA THR A 108 -7.60 0.57 6.24
C THR A 108 -7.49 0.44 4.73
N VAL A 109 -6.96 -0.69 4.23
CA VAL A 109 -6.96 -0.99 2.79
C VAL A 109 -8.39 -1.03 2.24
N LEU A 110 -9.29 -1.69 2.95
CA LEU A 110 -10.70 -1.77 2.55
C LEU A 110 -11.37 -0.39 2.47
N GLU A 111 -11.13 0.48 3.43
CA GLU A 111 -11.67 1.85 3.41
C GLU A 111 -11.21 2.62 2.17
N ILE A 112 -9.93 2.53 1.84
CA ILE A 112 -9.37 3.20 0.66
C ILE A 112 -9.96 2.62 -0.62
N LEU A 113 -10.03 1.29 -0.74
CA LEU A 113 -10.58 0.61 -1.90
C LEU A 113 -12.07 0.89 -2.10
N PHE A 114 -12.81 1.04 -1.02
CA PHE A 114 -14.24 1.36 -1.08
C PHE A 114 -14.50 2.64 -1.87
N GLU A 115 -13.65 3.63 -1.73
CA GLU A 115 -13.75 4.90 -2.45
C GLU A 115 -13.12 4.84 -3.85
N MET A 116 -12.07 4.05 -4.01
CA MET A 116 -11.26 4.02 -5.23
C MET A 116 -11.82 3.09 -6.32
N ASN A 117 -12.16 1.85 -5.95
CA ASN A 117 -12.58 0.81 -6.90
C ASN A 117 -13.41 -0.24 -6.19
N LYS A 118 -14.70 -0.27 -6.51
CA LYS A 118 -15.68 -1.15 -5.86
C LYS A 118 -15.44 -2.64 -6.11
N VAL A 119 -15.01 -3.01 -7.32
CA VAL A 119 -14.70 -4.41 -7.65
C VAL A 119 -13.45 -4.86 -6.87
N ALA A 120 -12.41 -4.04 -6.84
CA ALA A 120 -11.21 -4.33 -6.06
C ALA A 120 -11.53 -4.43 -4.55
N TYR A 121 -12.42 -3.57 -4.05
CA TYR A 121 -12.93 -3.65 -2.68
C TYR A 121 -13.54 -5.02 -2.37
N ILE A 122 -14.47 -5.48 -3.18
CA ILE A 122 -15.15 -6.78 -2.99
C ILE A 122 -14.13 -7.93 -3.03
N ARG A 123 -13.22 -7.89 -3.98
CA ARG A 123 -12.18 -8.93 -4.11
C ARG A 123 -11.23 -8.98 -2.92
N PHE A 124 -10.75 -7.83 -2.49
CA PHE A 124 -9.87 -7.76 -1.32
C PHE A 124 -10.61 -8.21 -0.06
N ALA A 125 -11.86 -7.77 0.13
CA ALA A 125 -12.69 -8.16 1.25
C ALA A 125 -12.91 -9.68 1.29
N SER A 126 -13.10 -10.33 0.13
CA SER A 126 -13.32 -11.77 0.06
C SER A 126 -12.11 -12.56 0.57
N VAL A 127 -10.90 -12.11 0.28
CA VAL A 127 -9.66 -12.73 0.77
C VAL A 127 -9.43 -12.38 2.24
N PHE A 128 -9.54 -11.12 2.59
CA PHE A 128 -9.26 -10.60 3.93
C PHE A 128 -10.23 -11.19 4.98
N ASN A 129 -11.52 -11.28 4.67
CA ASN A 129 -12.53 -11.84 5.56
C ASN A 129 -12.71 -13.36 5.42
N GLY A 130 -11.96 -13.99 4.50
CA GLY A 130 -12.00 -15.42 4.31
C GLY A 130 -13.34 -15.97 3.82
N PHE A 131 -13.96 -15.31 2.83
CA PHE A 131 -15.24 -15.76 2.26
C PHE A 131 -15.13 -17.17 1.71
N GLN A 132 -16.11 -18.02 2.02
CA GLN A 132 -16.16 -19.41 1.59
C GLN A 132 -17.47 -19.78 0.91
N THR A 133 -18.51 -18.98 1.05
CA THR A 133 -19.86 -19.26 0.55
C THR A 133 -20.36 -18.14 -0.33
N VAL A 134 -21.36 -18.45 -1.18
CA VAL A 134 -22.07 -17.46 -2.00
C VAL A 134 -22.76 -16.42 -1.11
N GLU A 135 -23.28 -16.85 0.03
CA GLU A 135 -23.96 -16.00 1.01
C GLU A 135 -23.03 -14.92 1.56
N ASP A 136 -21.74 -15.22 1.76
CA ASP A 136 -20.74 -14.24 2.20
C ASP A 136 -20.63 -13.09 1.18
N PHE A 137 -20.62 -13.41 -0.11
CA PHE A 137 -20.62 -12.40 -1.18
C PHE A 137 -21.92 -11.63 -1.27
N GLU A 138 -23.06 -12.31 -1.14
CA GLU A 138 -24.37 -11.66 -1.15
C GLU A 138 -24.48 -10.62 -0.04
N GLU A 139 -24.03 -10.96 1.15
CA GLU A 139 -24.06 -10.07 2.31
C GLU A 139 -23.24 -8.80 2.08
N ILE A 140 -21.99 -8.92 1.59
CA ILE A 140 -21.15 -7.75 1.34
C ILE A 140 -21.70 -6.89 0.19
N LEU A 141 -22.24 -7.52 -0.85
CA LEU A 141 -22.87 -6.80 -1.97
C LEU A 141 -24.08 -6.00 -1.51
N GLU A 142 -24.90 -6.55 -0.65
CA GLU A 142 -26.06 -5.87 -0.10
C GLU A 142 -25.65 -4.68 0.77
N LYS A 143 -24.69 -4.87 1.67
CA LYS A 143 -24.15 -3.80 2.52
C LYS A 143 -23.56 -2.66 1.71
N THR A 144 -22.81 -2.98 0.67
CA THR A 144 -22.12 -1.98 -0.15
C THR A 144 -23.09 -1.20 -1.04
N ARG A 145 -24.12 -1.84 -1.59
CA ARG A 145 -25.15 -1.16 -2.38
C ARG A 145 -25.85 -0.06 -1.58
N LYS A 146 -26.10 -0.28 -0.30
CA LYS A 146 -26.73 0.71 0.59
C LYS A 146 -25.85 1.94 0.81
N LYS A 147 -24.52 1.74 0.86
CA LYS A 147 -23.55 2.82 1.09
C LYS A 147 -23.18 3.58 -0.18
N TRP A 148 -23.36 2.96 -1.36
CA TRP A 148 -22.97 3.57 -2.64
C TRP A 148 -24.08 4.38 -3.32
N LYS A 149 -25.18 4.55 -2.68
CA LYS A 149 -26.27 5.39 -3.18
C LYS A 149 -26.04 6.88 -2.96
#